data_dbdfd417b1004fa36fabfd229414f47f
#
_entry.id   dbdfd417b1004fa36fabfd229414f47f
#
_cell.length_a   1.000
_cell.length_b   1.000
_cell.length_c   1.000
_cell.angle_alpha   90.00
_cell.angle_beta   90.00
_cell.angle_gamma   90.00
#
_symmetry.space_group_name_H-M   'P 1'
#
loop_
_entity.id
_entity.type
_entity.pdbx_description
1 polymer ?
#
loop_
_entity_poly.entity_id
_entity_poly.type
_entity_poly.pdbx_seq_one_letter_code
_entity_poly.pdbx_strand_id
1 'polypeptide(L)'
;GLGDVYKRQMLAIIGPILFLITLWLHFANKGAGAFFTQERPGRNGKIFKVIKFKTMTDERDVNGDLLPDEQRLTKVGKLIRSTSVDELPQLINVLKGDMALIGPRPLLPQYLPLYNKEQARRHEVRPGITGWAQVNGRNAISWAKKFELDVWYVDHCSFILDLRIIVLTIKK
;
A
#
# COMPACT_ATOMS: atom_id res chain seq x y z
N GLY A 1 -15.71 -9.15 -20.08
CA GLY A 1 -16.75 -9.48 -19.08
C GLY A 1 -17.08 -8.31 -18.16
N LEU A 2 -18.06 -8.46 -17.27
CA LEU A 2 -18.49 -7.39 -16.32
C LEU A 2 -17.31 -6.82 -15.51
N GLY A 3 -16.38 -7.66 -15.09
CA GLY A 3 -15.16 -7.23 -14.36
C GLY A 3 -14.28 -6.25 -15.13
N ASP A 4 -14.23 -6.34 -16.45
CA ASP A 4 -13.42 -5.44 -17.27
C ASP A 4 -14.10 -4.09 -17.46
N VAL A 5 -15.44 -4.06 -17.43
CA VAL A 5 -16.21 -2.82 -17.46
C VAL A 5 -15.96 -2.02 -16.17
N TYR A 6 -16.04 -2.66 -15.01
CA TYR A 6 -15.75 -2.00 -13.73
C TYR A 6 -14.30 -1.52 -13.61
N LYS A 7 -13.33 -2.29 -14.12
CA LYS A 7 -11.92 -1.87 -14.19
C LYS A 7 -11.76 -0.59 -15.02
N ARG A 8 -12.39 -0.53 -16.21
CA ARG A 8 -12.36 0.64 -17.07
C ARG A 8 -13.02 1.85 -16.44
N GLN A 9 -14.17 1.67 -15.79
CA GLN A 9 -14.85 2.75 -15.07
C GLN A 9 -14.00 3.29 -13.92
N MET A 10 -13.38 2.41 -13.12
CA MET A 10 -12.46 2.81 -12.06
C MET A 10 -11.28 3.61 -12.61
N LEU A 11 -10.67 3.18 -13.72
CA LEU A 11 -9.59 3.90 -14.37
C LEU A 11 -10.04 5.26 -14.91
N ALA A 12 -11.25 5.37 -15.45
CA ALA A 12 -11.78 6.64 -15.95
C ALA A 12 -11.99 7.68 -14.84
N ILE A 13 -12.37 7.24 -13.64
CA ILE A 13 -12.57 8.11 -12.47
C ILE A 13 -11.25 8.47 -11.80
N ILE A 14 -10.40 7.47 -11.55
CA ILE A 14 -9.17 7.64 -10.76
C ILE A 14 -8.03 8.14 -11.64
N GLY A 15 -8.00 7.78 -12.91
CA GLY A 15 -6.94 8.14 -13.86
C GLY A 15 -6.64 9.64 -13.92
N PRO A 16 -7.62 10.53 -14.10
CA PRO A 16 -7.41 11.97 -14.09
C PRO A 16 -6.80 12.48 -12.76
N ILE A 17 -7.24 11.94 -11.62
CA ILE A 17 -6.72 12.31 -10.29
C ILE A 17 -5.26 11.88 -10.16
N LEU A 18 -4.95 10.63 -10.53
CA LEU A 18 -3.57 10.13 -10.53
C LEU A 18 -2.69 10.95 -11.46
N PHE A 19 -3.19 11.34 -12.62
CA PHE A 19 -2.46 12.16 -13.59
C PHE A 19 -2.10 13.54 -13.02
N LEU A 20 -3.07 14.24 -12.41
CA LEU A 20 -2.84 15.56 -11.81
C LEU A 20 -1.83 15.48 -10.64
N ILE A 21 -1.94 14.49 -9.78
CA ILE A 21 -0.98 14.29 -8.68
C ILE A 21 0.40 13.94 -9.22
N THR A 22 0.48 13.11 -10.27
CA THR A 22 1.74 12.75 -10.93
C THR A 22 2.44 13.99 -11.48
N LEU A 23 1.68 14.85 -12.17
CA LEU A 23 2.21 16.09 -12.72
C LEU A 23 2.71 17.02 -11.59
N TRP A 24 1.94 17.18 -10.55
CA TRP A 24 2.34 17.98 -9.39
C TRP A 24 3.62 17.47 -8.71
N LEU A 25 3.72 16.16 -8.48
CA LEU A 25 4.90 15.54 -7.87
C LEU A 25 6.13 15.57 -8.78
N HIS A 26 5.94 15.49 -10.09
CA HIS A 26 7.04 15.62 -11.04
C HIS A 26 7.84 16.92 -10.81
N PHE A 27 7.13 18.02 -10.60
CA PHE A 27 7.76 19.30 -10.30
C PHE A 27 8.22 19.43 -8.84
N ALA A 28 7.42 18.94 -7.87
CA ALA A 28 7.74 19.07 -6.45
C ALA A 28 8.97 18.25 -6.02
N ASN A 29 9.25 17.13 -6.67
CA ASN A 29 10.35 16.22 -6.34
C ASN A 29 11.68 16.56 -7.02
N LYS A 30 11.81 17.73 -7.64
CA LYS A 30 13.06 18.21 -8.25
C LYS A 30 13.70 17.19 -9.22
N GLY A 31 12.89 16.53 -10.04
CA GLY A 31 13.37 15.54 -11.02
C GLY A 31 13.55 14.11 -10.51
N ALA A 32 13.30 13.83 -9.23
CA ALA A 32 13.35 12.47 -8.66
C ALA A 32 12.22 11.54 -9.16
N GLY A 33 11.30 12.06 -9.98
CA GLY A 33 10.14 11.34 -10.47
C GLY A 33 8.94 11.37 -9.52
N ALA A 34 7.81 10.84 -10.00
CA ALA A 34 6.54 10.86 -9.27
C ALA A 34 6.18 9.51 -8.63
N PHE A 35 6.81 8.42 -9.06
CA PHE A 35 6.49 7.07 -8.59
C PHE A 35 7.65 6.42 -7.86
N PHE A 36 7.30 5.63 -6.87
CA PHE A 36 8.17 4.75 -6.13
C PHE A 36 7.63 3.32 -6.21
N THR A 37 8.50 2.35 -6.43
CA THR A 37 8.12 0.95 -6.45
C THR A 37 8.94 0.16 -5.43
N GLN A 38 8.31 -0.81 -4.76
CA GLN A 38 8.98 -1.67 -3.80
C GLN A 38 8.43 -3.09 -3.89
N GLU A 39 9.32 -4.07 -3.85
CA GLU A 39 8.94 -5.48 -3.83
C GLU A 39 8.25 -5.85 -2.53
N ARG A 40 7.17 -6.60 -2.67
CA ARG A 40 6.35 -7.09 -1.56
C ARG A 40 5.83 -8.50 -1.86
N PRO A 41 5.71 -9.37 -0.85
CA PRO A 41 5.05 -10.65 -1.02
C PRO A 41 3.53 -10.47 -1.12
N GLY A 42 2.96 -11.08 -2.13
CA GLY A 42 1.54 -11.20 -2.37
C GLY A 42 0.98 -12.53 -1.91
N ARG A 43 -0.12 -12.96 -2.56
CA ARG A 43 -0.73 -14.26 -2.30
C ARG A 43 0.25 -15.39 -2.57
N ASN A 44 0.28 -16.38 -1.66
CA ASN A 44 1.21 -17.52 -1.67
C ASN A 44 2.70 -17.11 -1.69
N GLY A 45 3.03 -15.93 -1.16
CA GLY A 45 4.40 -15.42 -1.11
C GLY A 45 4.95 -14.92 -2.45
N LYS A 46 4.14 -14.90 -3.52
CA LYS A 46 4.59 -14.42 -4.84
C LYS A 46 4.95 -12.95 -4.77
N ILE A 47 6.20 -12.63 -5.13
CA ILE A 47 6.69 -11.25 -5.11
C ILE A 47 6.07 -10.41 -6.23
N PHE A 48 5.61 -9.22 -5.91
CA PHE A 48 5.13 -8.21 -6.84
C PHE A 48 5.68 -6.82 -6.46
N LYS A 49 5.55 -5.85 -7.35
CA LYS A 49 5.99 -4.47 -7.09
C LYS A 49 4.80 -3.60 -6.72
N VAL A 50 4.74 -3.18 -5.46
CA VAL A 50 3.80 -2.15 -5.00
C VAL A 50 4.17 -0.83 -5.63
N ILE A 51 3.19 -0.09 -6.14
CA ILE A 51 3.36 1.23 -6.74
C ILE A 51 2.81 2.28 -5.78
N LYS A 52 3.63 3.29 -5.47
CA LYS A 52 3.24 4.44 -4.63
C LYS A 52 3.68 5.74 -5.29
N PHE A 53 3.09 6.86 -4.86
CA PHE A 53 3.68 8.14 -5.18
C PHE A 53 4.97 8.36 -4.39
N LYS A 54 5.98 8.89 -5.09
CA LYS A 54 7.26 9.28 -4.51
C LYS A 54 7.10 10.64 -3.84
N THR A 55 7.40 10.68 -2.55
CA THR A 55 7.20 11.86 -1.69
C THR A 55 8.52 12.49 -1.22
N MET A 56 9.62 11.98 -1.73
CA MET A 56 10.99 12.35 -1.36
C MET A 56 11.82 12.67 -2.60
N THR A 57 12.82 13.54 -2.42
CA THR A 57 13.86 13.79 -3.42
C THR A 57 14.91 12.66 -3.42
N ASP A 58 15.79 12.65 -4.41
CA ASP A 58 16.96 11.77 -4.48
C ASP A 58 18.25 12.51 -4.12
N GLU A 59 18.14 13.56 -3.30
CA GLU A 59 19.31 14.36 -2.86
C GLU A 59 20.28 13.48 -2.08
N ARG A 60 21.58 13.71 -2.38
CA ARG A 60 22.70 12.93 -1.82
C ARG A 60 23.68 13.84 -1.11
N ASP A 61 24.44 13.25 -0.20
CA ASP A 61 25.55 13.92 0.47
C ASP A 61 26.82 13.97 -0.41
N VAL A 62 27.89 14.53 0.15
CA VAL A 62 29.20 14.65 -0.52
C VAL A 62 29.86 13.30 -0.86
N ASN A 63 29.46 12.23 -0.20
CA ASN A 63 29.97 10.87 -0.41
C ASN A 63 29.14 10.11 -1.45
N GLY A 64 28.04 10.70 -1.94
CA GLY A 64 27.12 10.05 -2.88
C GLY A 64 26.02 9.20 -2.21
N ASP A 65 25.92 9.19 -0.88
CA ASP A 65 24.88 8.51 -0.15
C ASP A 65 23.59 9.36 -0.08
N LEU A 66 22.43 8.70 -0.06
CA LEU A 66 21.17 9.41 0.06
C LEU A 66 21.12 10.16 1.40
N LEU A 67 20.69 11.42 1.36
CA LEU A 67 20.43 12.19 2.58
C LEU A 67 19.41 11.47 3.46
N PRO A 68 19.39 11.73 4.79
CA PRO A 68 18.36 11.21 5.69
C PRO A 68 16.95 11.50 5.20
N ASP A 69 16.02 10.59 5.44
CA ASP A 69 14.64 10.67 4.97
C ASP A 69 13.95 12.00 5.34
N GLU A 70 14.24 12.54 6.52
CA GLU A 70 13.68 13.81 6.99
C GLU A 70 14.09 15.01 6.10
N GLN A 71 15.29 15.00 5.55
CA GLN A 71 15.81 16.06 4.67
C GLN A 71 15.29 15.90 3.24
N ARG A 72 15.03 14.66 2.79
CA ARG A 72 14.52 14.37 1.45
C ARG A 72 13.01 14.52 1.33
N LEU A 73 12.28 14.44 2.45
CA LEU A 73 10.83 14.55 2.48
C LEU A 73 10.38 15.97 2.14
N THR A 74 9.73 16.14 0.98
CA THR A 74 9.25 17.45 0.54
C THR A 74 8.00 17.88 1.33
N LYS A 75 7.69 19.19 1.36
CA LYS A 75 6.45 19.71 1.98
C LYS A 75 5.21 19.07 1.34
N VAL A 76 5.19 18.96 0.02
CA VAL A 76 4.14 18.27 -0.74
C VAL A 76 4.08 16.80 -0.37
N GLY A 77 5.24 16.14 -0.28
CA GLY A 77 5.35 14.74 0.14
C GLY A 77 4.79 14.50 1.54
N LYS A 78 5.03 15.42 2.47
CA LYS A 78 4.48 15.35 3.83
C LYS A 78 2.94 15.42 3.82
N LEU A 79 2.37 16.33 3.04
CA LEU A 79 0.91 16.44 2.88
C LEU A 79 0.31 15.16 2.27
N ILE A 80 0.92 14.65 1.20
CA ILE A 80 0.45 13.44 0.51
C ILE A 80 0.51 12.21 1.43
N ARG A 81 1.56 12.06 2.24
CA ARG A 81 1.66 10.98 3.25
C ARG A 81 0.64 11.12 4.37
N SER A 82 0.40 12.32 4.87
CA SER A 82 -0.56 12.53 5.96
C SER A 82 -2.00 12.20 5.58
N THR A 83 -2.32 12.32 4.30
CA THR A 83 -3.63 11.98 3.73
C THR A 83 -3.70 10.57 3.13
N SER A 84 -2.60 9.79 3.19
CA SER A 84 -2.46 8.47 2.56
C SER A 84 -2.68 8.46 1.04
N VAL A 85 -2.65 9.62 0.40
CA VAL A 85 -2.77 9.77 -1.07
C VAL A 85 -1.58 9.12 -1.80
N ASP A 86 -0.43 8.98 -1.13
CA ASP A 86 0.74 8.25 -1.66
C ASP A 86 0.43 6.79 -1.99
N GLU A 87 -0.60 6.21 -1.41
CA GLU A 87 -1.01 4.82 -1.65
C GLU A 87 -2.02 4.65 -2.79
N LEU A 88 -2.59 5.74 -3.36
CA LEU A 88 -3.55 5.67 -4.47
C LEU A 88 -3.03 4.86 -5.69
N PRO A 89 -1.76 4.94 -6.11
CA PRO A 89 -1.27 4.13 -7.22
C PRO A 89 -1.35 2.62 -6.98
N GLN A 90 -1.51 2.14 -5.73
CA GLN A 90 -1.75 0.73 -5.44
C GLN A 90 -3.07 0.22 -6.05
N LEU A 91 -4.01 1.10 -6.40
CA LEU A 91 -5.19 0.73 -7.17
C LEU A 91 -4.84 0.11 -8.51
N ILE A 92 -3.71 0.46 -9.10
CA ILE A 92 -3.16 -0.20 -10.30
C ILE A 92 -2.80 -1.67 -9.97
N ASN A 93 -2.22 -1.93 -8.81
CA ASN A 93 -1.94 -3.30 -8.35
C ASN A 93 -3.23 -4.09 -8.10
N VAL A 94 -4.29 -3.45 -7.61
CA VAL A 94 -5.61 -4.08 -7.47
C VAL A 94 -6.18 -4.45 -8.84
N LEU A 95 -6.10 -3.54 -9.82
CA LEU A 95 -6.56 -3.79 -11.19
C LEU A 95 -5.80 -4.92 -11.88
N LYS A 96 -4.48 -5.04 -11.60
CA LYS A 96 -3.64 -6.14 -12.09
C LYS A 96 -3.94 -7.47 -11.39
N GLY A 97 -4.59 -7.44 -10.22
CA GLY A 97 -4.87 -8.63 -9.41
C GLY A 97 -3.75 -9.03 -8.45
N ASP A 98 -2.70 -8.22 -8.31
CA ASP A 98 -1.62 -8.44 -7.33
C ASP A 98 -2.11 -8.17 -5.90
N MET A 99 -3.02 -7.21 -5.74
CA MET A 99 -3.61 -6.78 -4.47
C MET A 99 -5.14 -6.85 -4.50
N ALA A 100 -5.75 -6.74 -3.32
CA ALA A 100 -7.16 -6.44 -3.11
C ALA A 100 -7.30 -5.07 -2.44
N LEU A 101 -8.51 -4.53 -2.37
CA LEU A 101 -8.77 -3.34 -1.55
C LEU A 101 -8.57 -3.67 -0.07
N ILE A 102 -9.07 -4.83 0.35
CA ILE A 102 -9.04 -5.30 1.73
C ILE A 102 -8.23 -6.60 1.83
N GLY A 103 -7.35 -6.65 2.83
CA GLY A 103 -6.49 -7.79 3.11
C GLY A 103 -5.34 -7.45 4.06
N PRO A 104 -4.54 -8.43 4.46
CA PRO A 104 -3.32 -8.19 5.24
C PRO A 104 -2.38 -7.22 4.51
N ARG A 105 -1.82 -6.25 5.24
CA ARG A 105 -0.87 -5.29 4.66
C ARG A 105 0.41 -6.01 4.21
N PRO A 106 0.87 -5.83 2.95
CA PRO A 106 2.07 -6.51 2.47
C PRO A 106 3.32 -5.95 3.17
N LEU A 107 4.09 -6.83 3.81
CA LEU A 107 5.33 -6.49 4.49
C LEU A 107 6.54 -6.65 3.54
N LEU A 108 7.76 -6.47 4.04
CA LEU A 108 8.97 -6.63 3.23
C LEU A 108 9.27 -8.12 2.96
N PRO A 109 9.83 -8.48 1.80
CA PRO A 109 10.15 -9.86 1.46
C PRO A 109 11.08 -10.54 2.47
N GLN A 110 11.97 -9.78 3.10
CA GLN A 110 12.91 -10.28 4.11
C GLN A 110 12.23 -10.89 5.35
N TYR A 111 10.94 -10.61 5.58
CA TYR A 111 10.18 -11.21 6.68
C TYR A 111 9.61 -12.60 6.33
N LEU A 112 9.56 -12.99 5.05
CA LEU A 112 9.00 -14.29 4.65
C LEU A 112 9.63 -15.48 5.41
N PRO A 113 10.97 -15.60 5.54
CA PRO A 113 11.58 -16.73 6.24
C PRO A 113 11.40 -16.67 7.77
N LEU A 114 10.93 -15.55 8.31
CA LEU A 114 10.77 -15.35 9.77
C LEU A 114 9.38 -15.74 10.28
N TYR A 115 8.40 -15.93 9.40
CA TYR A 115 7.05 -16.32 9.80
C TYR A 115 7.02 -17.78 10.28
N ASN A 116 6.36 -18.01 11.40
CA ASN A 116 5.94 -19.36 11.75
C ASN A 116 4.78 -19.81 10.82
N LYS A 117 4.40 -21.10 10.91
CA LYS A 117 3.36 -21.67 10.06
C LYS A 117 2.03 -20.92 10.14
N GLU A 118 1.64 -20.48 11.33
CA GLU A 118 0.39 -19.74 11.52
C GLU A 118 0.46 -18.34 10.92
N GLN A 119 1.54 -17.61 11.18
CA GLN A 119 1.74 -16.26 10.63
C GLN A 119 1.84 -16.26 9.11
N ALA A 120 2.39 -17.30 8.50
CA ALA A 120 2.50 -17.43 7.05
C ALA A 120 1.12 -17.54 6.36
N ARG A 121 0.07 -17.97 7.06
CA ARG A 121 -1.30 -18.06 6.56
C ARG A 121 -1.87 -16.73 6.08
N ARG A 122 -1.32 -15.60 6.55
CA ARG A 122 -1.66 -14.27 6.05
C ARG A 122 -1.50 -14.12 4.51
N HIS A 123 -0.68 -14.98 3.89
CA HIS A 123 -0.46 -15.02 2.45
C HIS A 123 -1.45 -15.93 1.69
N GLU A 124 -2.40 -16.56 2.35
CA GLU A 124 -3.44 -17.37 1.69
C GLU A 124 -4.42 -16.48 0.90
N VAL A 125 -4.53 -15.21 1.27
CA VAL A 125 -5.32 -14.20 0.55
C VAL A 125 -4.42 -13.16 -0.12
N ARG A 126 -5.00 -12.33 -1.01
CA ARG A 126 -4.28 -11.19 -1.59
C ARG A 126 -4.03 -10.13 -0.50
N PRO A 127 -2.87 -9.46 -0.51
CA PRO A 127 -2.63 -8.34 0.37
C PRO A 127 -3.57 -7.18 0.03
N GLY A 128 -3.93 -6.39 1.04
CA GLY A 128 -4.85 -5.26 0.92
C GLY A 128 -4.18 -3.89 1.03
N ILE A 129 -4.85 -2.86 0.50
CA ILE A 129 -4.52 -1.45 0.77
C ILE A 129 -4.88 -1.15 2.22
N THR A 130 -6.06 -1.56 2.67
CA THR A 130 -6.48 -1.57 4.07
C THR A 130 -6.81 -2.99 4.52
N GLY A 131 -7.01 -3.21 5.83
CA GLY A 131 -7.33 -4.53 6.36
C GLY A 131 -7.65 -4.53 7.85
N TRP A 132 -7.99 -5.68 8.38
CA TRP A 132 -8.48 -5.83 9.74
C TRP A 132 -7.47 -5.36 10.80
N ALA A 133 -6.18 -5.67 10.65
CA ALA A 133 -5.14 -5.19 11.56
C ALA A 133 -4.97 -3.66 11.51
N GLN A 134 -5.11 -3.04 10.32
CA GLN A 134 -4.98 -1.59 10.17
C GLN A 134 -6.11 -0.84 10.89
N VAL A 135 -7.35 -1.33 10.80
CA VAL A 135 -8.50 -0.68 11.47
C VAL A 135 -8.57 -0.98 12.98
N ASN A 136 -7.89 -2.03 13.46
CA ASN A 136 -7.90 -2.44 14.87
C ASN A 136 -6.63 -2.05 15.66
N GLY A 137 -5.87 -1.06 15.22
CA GLY A 137 -4.75 -0.54 16.01
C GLY A 137 -3.56 -0.05 15.20
N ARG A 138 -3.44 -0.42 13.93
CA ARG A 138 -2.40 0.05 12.99
C ARG A 138 -0.98 -0.06 13.59
N ASN A 139 -0.41 1.06 14.05
CA ASN A 139 0.94 1.12 14.61
C ASN A 139 0.98 0.98 16.14
N ALA A 140 -0.18 1.04 16.81
CA ALA A 140 -0.28 0.99 18.26
C ALA A 140 -0.28 -0.44 18.85
N ILE A 141 -0.35 -1.48 18.00
CA ILE A 141 -0.38 -2.88 18.42
C ILE A 141 0.94 -3.58 18.08
N SER A 142 1.27 -4.61 18.88
CA SER A 142 2.46 -5.44 18.66
C SER A 142 2.42 -6.18 17.34
N TRP A 143 3.59 -6.62 16.86
CA TRP A 143 3.69 -7.46 15.66
C TRP A 143 2.92 -8.77 15.80
N ALA A 144 3.01 -9.41 16.97
CA ALA A 144 2.25 -10.63 17.24
C ALA A 144 0.74 -10.41 17.07
N LYS A 145 0.22 -9.30 17.62
CA LYS A 145 -1.21 -8.94 17.48
C LYS A 145 -1.60 -8.61 16.03
N LYS A 146 -0.71 -7.97 15.26
CA LYS A 146 -0.95 -7.73 13.83
C LYS A 146 -1.12 -9.04 13.07
N PHE A 147 -0.23 -10.01 13.29
CA PHE A 147 -0.29 -11.31 12.63
C PHE A 147 -1.53 -12.11 13.03
N GLU A 148 -1.89 -12.08 14.31
CA GLU A 148 -3.14 -12.68 14.80
C GLU A 148 -4.38 -12.09 14.07
N LEU A 149 -4.46 -10.77 13.97
CA LEU A 149 -5.55 -10.10 13.28
C LEU A 149 -5.56 -10.34 11.77
N ASP A 150 -4.38 -10.46 11.14
CA ASP A 150 -4.26 -10.80 9.73
C ASP A 150 -4.75 -12.23 9.46
N VAL A 151 -4.38 -13.21 10.30
CA VAL A 151 -4.83 -14.59 10.18
C VAL A 151 -6.33 -14.71 10.51
N TRP A 152 -6.78 -14.00 11.53
CA TRP A 152 -8.21 -13.92 11.84
C TRP A 152 -9.03 -13.44 10.63
N TYR A 153 -8.53 -12.43 9.91
CA TYR A 153 -9.19 -11.97 8.68
C TYR A 153 -9.22 -13.07 7.61
N VAL A 154 -8.13 -13.84 7.45
CA VAL A 154 -8.08 -14.98 6.50
C VAL A 154 -9.20 -15.98 6.78
N ASP A 155 -9.43 -16.31 8.05
CA ASP A 155 -10.43 -17.29 8.48
C ASP A 155 -11.87 -16.76 8.39
N HIS A 156 -12.07 -15.43 8.43
CA HIS A 156 -13.40 -14.81 8.51
C HIS A 156 -13.72 -13.90 7.32
N CYS A 157 -12.89 -13.92 6.27
CA CYS A 157 -13.07 -13.04 5.12
C CYS A 157 -14.48 -13.23 4.51
N SER A 158 -15.19 -12.12 4.40
CA SER A 158 -16.55 -12.08 3.85
C SER A 158 -16.86 -10.67 3.35
N PHE A 159 -17.81 -10.58 2.42
CA PHE A 159 -18.23 -9.29 1.89
C PHE A 159 -18.71 -8.30 2.98
N ILE A 160 -19.41 -8.80 4.00
CA ILE A 160 -19.89 -7.97 5.12
C ILE A 160 -18.72 -7.45 5.95
N LEU A 161 -17.73 -8.31 6.23
CA LEU A 161 -16.51 -7.90 6.94
C LEU A 161 -15.73 -6.86 6.15
N ASP A 162 -15.61 -7.03 4.84
CA ASP A 162 -14.93 -6.09 3.96
C ASP A 162 -15.62 -4.71 3.98
N LEU A 163 -16.96 -4.66 3.88
CA LEU A 163 -17.71 -3.42 4.02
C LEU A 163 -17.47 -2.75 5.38
N ARG A 164 -17.44 -3.53 6.46
CA ARG A 164 -17.15 -3.03 7.80
C ARG A 164 -15.75 -2.42 7.87
N ILE A 165 -14.74 -3.06 7.27
CA ILE A 165 -13.37 -2.55 7.22
C ILE A 165 -13.31 -1.23 6.44
N ILE A 166 -14.02 -1.11 5.31
CA ILE A 166 -14.10 0.14 4.53
C ILE A 166 -14.66 1.27 5.40
N VAL A 167 -15.81 1.04 6.05
CA VAL A 167 -16.42 2.05 6.93
C VAL A 167 -15.48 2.48 8.05
N LEU A 168 -14.79 1.53 8.69
CA LEU A 168 -13.82 1.83 9.74
C LEU A 168 -12.57 2.56 9.21
N THR A 169 -12.16 2.30 7.97
CA THR A 169 -11.05 3.01 7.32
C THR A 169 -11.38 4.47 7.05
N ILE A 170 -12.61 4.76 6.61
CA ILE A 170 -13.06 6.14 6.32
C ILE A 170 -13.25 6.96 7.60
N LYS A 171 -13.63 6.32 8.73
CA LYS A 171 -13.84 7.01 10.02
C LYS A 171 -12.53 7.40 10.74
N LYS A 172 -11.39 6.94 10.28
CA LYS A 172 -10.06 7.23 10.84
C LYS A 172 -9.37 8.36 10.09
#